data_5cdfb0921de6c120b9a2abcab08b251f
#
_entry.id   5cdfb0921de6c120b9a2abcab08b251f
#
_cell.length_a   1.000
_cell.length_b   1.000
_cell.length_c   1.000
_cell.angle_alpha   90.00
_cell.angle_beta   90.00
_cell.angle_gamma   90.00
#
_symmetry.space_group_name_H-M   'P 1'
#
loop_
_entity.id
_entity.type
_entity.pdbx_description
1 polymer ?
#
loop_
_entity_poly.entity_id
_entity_poly.type
_entity_poly.pdbx_seq_one_letter_code
_entity_poly.pdbx_strand_id
1 'polypeptide(L)'
;MNFVVNFKKFLVIFVAGVVLTACATQKKEQVVGQIQGDVYTGTDTVEYLATGVKDRVFFATNKSTLTTASRDTLRKQAAWMRAKGKDLTFTIEGHADERGTREYNLALGEKRANAVKDYLLTYGVSGGRLSVISYGKERPVNSGSNPLAWSQNRRSVTVKAN
;
A
#
# COMPACT_ATOMS: atom_id res chain seq x y z
N MET A 1 35.71 -19.71 -75.35
CA MET A 1 35.13 -20.57 -74.29
C MET A 1 34.17 -19.70 -73.54
N ASN A 2 32.90 -19.87 -73.93
CA ASN A 2 31.81 -18.94 -73.52
C ASN A 2 31.21 -19.37 -72.19
N PHE A 3 31.11 -18.45 -71.23
CA PHE A 3 30.27 -18.67 -70.06
C PHE A 3 29.23 -17.54 -70.01
N VAL A 4 28.04 -17.92 -70.40
CA VAL A 4 26.85 -17.04 -70.31
C VAL A 4 26.31 -17.19 -68.88
N VAL A 5 26.34 -16.13 -68.11
CA VAL A 5 25.68 -16.05 -66.82
C VAL A 5 24.33 -15.39 -66.99
N ASN A 6 23.27 -16.16 -66.81
CA ASN A 6 21.87 -15.71 -66.78
C ASN A 6 21.58 -14.88 -65.56
N PHE A 7 21.27 -13.58 -65.79
CA PHE A 7 20.82 -12.66 -64.73
C PHE A 7 19.31 -12.80 -64.57
N LYS A 8 18.88 -13.64 -63.64
CA LYS A 8 17.47 -13.70 -63.23
C LYS A 8 17.11 -12.49 -62.41
N LYS A 9 16.15 -11.71 -62.93
CA LYS A 9 15.55 -10.55 -62.32
C LYS A 9 14.91 -10.95 -60.98
N PHE A 10 15.49 -10.50 -59.84
CA PHE A 10 14.83 -10.54 -58.55
C PHE A 10 13.95 -9.29 -58.41
N LEU A 11 12.65 -9.52 -58.48
CA LEU A 11 11.63 -8.50 -58.15
C LEU A 11 11.56 -8.35 -56.62
N VAL A 12 12.16 -7.28 -56.12
CA VAL A 12 12.04 -6.92 -54.71
C VAL A 12 10.70 -6.22 -54.50
N ILE A 13 9.73 -6.92 -53.95
CA ILE A 13 8.47 -6.34 -53.51
C ILE A 13 8.74 -5.65 -52.19
N PHE A 14 8.76 -4.31 -52.21
CA PHE A 14 8.83 -3.47 -51.02
C PHE A 14 7.45 -3.47 -50.34
N VAL A 15 7.22 -4.39 -49.37
CA VAL A 15 6.04 -4.30 -48.49
C VAL A 15 6.32 -3.22 -47.47
N ALA A 16 5.73 -2.03 -47.67
CA ALA A 16 5.71 -0.98 -46.70
C ALA A 16 4.88 -1.44 -45.46
N GLY A 17 5.56 -1.98 -44.48
CA GLY A 17 4.96 -2.29 -43.18
C GLY A 17 4.63 -1.00 -42.45
N VAL A 18 3.34 -0.65 -42.41
CA VAL A 18 2.83 0.41 -41.52
C VAL A 18 2.99 -0.10 -40.09
N VAL A 19 4.02 0.36 -39.41
CA VAL A 19 4.19 0.14 -37.97
C VAL A 19 3.20 1.06 -37.25
N LEU A 20 2.01 0.54 -36.97
CA LEU A 20 1.10 1.14 -36.00
C LEU A 20 1.75 1.05 -34.62
N THR A 21 2.45 2.09 -34.21
CA THR A 21 2.85 2.30 -32.82
C THR A 21 1.57 2.51 -31.99
N ALA A 22 0.98 1.42 -31.57
CA ALA A 22 -0.02 1.44 -30.51
C ALA A 22 0.70 1.92 -29.24
N CYS A 23 0.51 3.19 -28.89
CA CYS A 23 0.76 3.66 -27.53
C CYS A 23 -0.15 2.86 -26.59
N ALA A 24 0.32 1.72 -26.14
CA ALA A 24 -0.28 1.03 -25.04
C ALA A 24 -0.06 1.91 -23.80
N THR A 25 -1.05 2.76 -23.52
CA THR A 25 -1.18 3.38 -22.20
C THR A 25 -1.26 2.22 -21.22
N GLN A 26 -0.16 1.94 -20.53
CA GLN A 26 -0.16 0.97 -19.43
C GLN A 26 -1.13 1.52 -18.37
N LYS A 27 -2.39 1.10 -18.49
CA LYS A 27 -3.36 1.19 -17.40
C LYS A 27 -2.70 0.44 -16.25
N LYS A 28 -2.21 1.16 -15.24
CA LYS A 28 -1.78 0.54 -13.98
C LYS A 28 -2.95 -0.31 -13.52
N GLU A 29 -2.81 -1.61 -13.68
CA GLU A 29 -3.77 -2.57 -13.16
C GLU A 29 -3.79 -2.35 -11.66
N GLN A 30 -4.85 -1.69 -11.18
CA GLN A 30 -5.08 -1.57 -9.75
C GLN A 30 -5.28 -3.00 -9.26
N VAL A 31 -4.32 -3.51 -8.52
CA VAL A 31 -4.42 -4.82 -7.89
C VAL A 31 -5.60 -4.75 -6.94
N VAL A 32 -6.76 -5.14 -7.45
CA VAL A 32 -8.00 -5.24 -6.69
C VAL A 32 -7.71 -6.13 -5.49
N GLY A 33 -8.07 -5.64 -4.33
CA GLY A 33 -7.70 -6.12 -3.02
C GLY A 33 -7.59 -7.63 -2.88
N GLN A 34 -6.38 -8.10 -2.66
CA GLN A 34 -6.12 -9.48 -2.29
C GLN A 34 -6.14 -9.61 -0.77
N ILE A 35 -6.74 -10.68 -0.28
CA ILE A 35 -6.72 -11.04 1.14
C ILE A 35 -5.84 -12.27 1.28
N GLN A 36 -4.78 -12.17 2.07
CA GLN A 36 -3.97 -13.32 2.45
C GLN A 36 -4.37 -13.76 3.87
N GLY A 37 -5.04 -14.89 3.99
CA GLY A 37 -5.75 -15.25 5.20
C GLY A 37 -6.91 -14.27 5.43
N ASP A 38 -6.87 -13.50 6.51
CA ASP A 38 -7.83 -12.42 6.80
C ASP A 38 -7.18 -11.02 6.81
N VAL A 39 -5.94 -10.90 6.30
CA VAL A 39 -5.21 -9.63 6.20
C VAL A 39 -5.27 -9.09 4.78
N TYR A 40 -5.59 -7.81 4.65
CA TYR A 40 -5.60 -7.11 3.36
C TYR A 40 -4.17 -6.91 2.83
N THR A 41 -3.96 -7.24 1.56
CA THR A 41 -2.66 -7.12 0.88
C THR A 41 -2.70 -6.24 -0.38
N GLY A 42 -3.88 -5.70 -0.73
CA GLY A 42 -4.05 -4.81 -1.88
C GLY A 42 -3.49 -3.40 -1.65
N THR A 43 -3.66 -2.55 -2.64
CA THR A 43 -3.12 -1.17 -2.63
C THR A 43 -4.15 -0.10 -2.99
N ASP A 44 -5.38 -0.48 -3.30
CA ASP A 44 -6.45 0.43 -3.73
C ASP A 44 -6.90 1.42 -2.64
N THR A 45 -6.71 1.07 -1.35
CA THR A 45 -6.99 1.96 -0.22
C THR A 45 -5.72 2.55 0.41
N VAL A 46 -4.54 2.32 -0.18
CA VAL A 46 -3.26 2.77 0.38
C VAL A 46 -2.92 4.15 -0.17
N GLU A 47 -2.62 5.06 0.73
CA GLU A 47 -2.01 6.34 0.43
C GLU A 47 -0.52 6.33 0.80
N TYR A 48 0.16 7.43 0.57
CA TYR A 48 1.59 7.50 0.77
C TYR A 48 1.96 8.64 1.71
N LEU A 49 2.69 8.31 2.76
CA LEU A 49 3.31 9.27 3.66
C LEU A 49 4.37 10.11 2.93
N ALA A 50 5.08 9.47 2.00
CA ALA A 50 6.01 10.07 1.05
C ALA A 50 6.17 9.15 -0.16
N THR A 51 6.83 9.61 -1.24
CA THR A 51 7.07 8.79 -2.44
C THR A 51 7.67 7.41 -2.07
N GLY A 52 6.93 6.36 -2.40
CA GLY A 52 7.31 4.97 -2.12
C GLY A 52 7.16 4.52 -0.65
N VAL A 53 6.66 5.38 0.24
CA VAL A 53 6.44 5.07 1.66
C VAL A 53 4.95 5.03 1.94
N LYS A 54 4.37 3.83 2.02
CA LYS A 54 2.95 3.62 2.35
C LYS A 54 2.63 4.18 3.73
N ASP A 55 1.45 4.79 3.88
CA ASP A 55 1.00 5.42 5.12
C ASP A 55 0.39 4.44 6.13
N ARG A 56 -0.05 3.26 5.69
CA ARG A 56 -0.87 2.34 6.50
C ARG A 56 -0.39 0.91 6.50
N VAL A 57 -0.82 0.20 7.55
CA VAL A 57 -0.63 -1.24 7.73
C VAL A 57 -1.95 -1.89 8.12
N PHE A 58 -2.10 -3.19 7.82
CA PHE A 58 -3.32 -3.95 8.02
C PHE A 58 -3.15 -5.06 9.04
N PHE A 59 -4.28 -5.46 9.64
CA PHE A 59 -4.33 -6.42 10.73
C PHE A 59 -5.34 -7.54 10.46
N ALA A 60 -5.08 -8.70 11.05
CA ALA A 60 -6.02 -9.81 11.12
C ALA A 60 -7.23 -9.48 12.02
N THR A 61 -8.30 -10.25 11.88
CA THR A 61 -9.50 -10.13 12.70
C THR A 61 -9.14 -10.24 14.19
N ASN A 62 -9.62 -9.30 14.99
CA ASN A 62 -9.39 -9.23 16.45
C ASN A 62 -7.91 -9.22 16.89
N LYS A 63 -6.98 -8.90 15.98
CA LYS A 63 -5.56 -8.84 16.29
C LYS A 63 -5.02 -7.40 16.17
N SER A 64 -4.00 -7.12 16.98
CA SER A 64 -3.12 -5.95 16.88
C SER A 64 -1.66 -6.34 16.59
N THR A 65 -1.41 -7.63 16.33
CA THR A 65 -0.07 -8.14 15.98
C THR A 65 0.32 -7.72 14.58
N LEU A 66 1.51 -7.17 14.44
CA LEU A 66 2.07 -6.76 13.15
C LEU A 66 2.53 -7.97 12.33
N THR A 67 2.10 -8.05 11.08
CA THR A 67 2.58 -9.05 10.11
C THR A 67 3.97 -8.68 9.60
N THR A 68 4.65 -9.60 8.91
CA THR A 68 5.94 -9.31 8.24
C THR A 68 5.80 -8.15 7.26
N ALA A 69 4.76 -8.15 6.42
CA ALA A 69 4.51 -7.06 5.47
C ALA A 69 4.25 -5.71 6.16
N SER A 70 3.54 -5.71 7.30
CA SER A 70 3.34 -4.52 8.13
C SER A 70 4.66 -3.99 8.67
N ARG A 71 5.51 -4.88 9.20
CA ARG A 71 6.84 -4.51 9.71
C ARG A 71 7.74 -3.93 8.62
N ASP A 72 7.71 -4.47 7.40
CA ASP A 72 8.45 -3.95 6.24
C ASP A 72 8.02 -2.52 5.87
N THR A 73 6.71 -2.28 5.88
CA THR A 73 6.16 -0.94 5.67
C THR A 73 6.63 0.03 6.75
N LEU A 74 6.53 -0.37 8.03
CA LEU A 74 6.93 0.48 9.15
C LEU A 74 8.44 0.75 9.20
N ARG A 75 9.28 -0.19 8.78
CA ARG A 75 10.73 0.07 8.61
C ARG A 75 11.00 1.18 7.59
N LYS A 76 10.25 1.20 6.47
CA LYS A 76 10.36 2.27 5.47
C LYS A 76 9.85 3.60 6.03
N GLN A 77 8.74 3.60 6.78
CA GLN A 77 8.25 4.80 7.46
C GLN A 77 9.31 5.34 8.45
N ALA A 78 9.84 4.49 9.33
CA ALA A 78 10.85 4.89 10.31
C ALA A 78 12.12 5.46 9.64
N ALA A 79 12.62 4.82 8.59
CA ALA A 79 13.78 5.30 7.84
C ALA A 79 13.52 6.68 7.23
N TRP A 80 12.36 6.89 6.62
CA TRP A 80 11.97 8.19 6.06
C TRP A 80 11.80 9.26 7.15
N MET A 81 11.11 8.94 8.26
CA MET A 81 10.88 9.87 9.37
C MET A 81 12.20 10.35 10.00
N ARG A 82 13.22 9.48 10.05
CA ARG A 82 14.54 9.81 10.59
C ARG A 82 15.39 10.61 9.61
N ALA A 83 15.29 10.35 8.32
CA ALA A 83 16.14 10.96 7.29
C ALA A 83 15.56 12.27 6.75
N LYS A 84 14.29 12.29 6.40
CA LYS A 84 13.62 13.37 5.66
C LYS A 84 12.53 14.08 6.47
N GLY A 85 11.89 13.39 7.39
CA GLY A 85 10.76 13.91 8.17
C GLY A 85 11.17 14.33 9.59
N LYS A 86 12.39 14.81 9.83
CA LYS A 86 12.92 15.07 11.18
C LYS A 86 12.11 16.05 12.01
N ASP A 87 11.60 17.10 11.37
CA ASP A 87 10.87 18.17 12.01
C ASP A 87 9.35 17.95 12.04
N LEU A 88 8.89 16.84 11.46
CA LEU A 88 7.47 16.52 11.39
C LEU A 88 7.05 15.69 12.61
N THR A 89 5.84 15.97 13.07
CA THR A 89 5.12 15.13 14.02
C THR A 89 4.08 14.28 13.30
N PHE A 90 3.67 13.18 13.92
CA PHE A 90 2.77 12.21 13.31
C PHE A 90 1.70 11.77 14.28
N THR A 91 0.49 11.59 13.77
CA THR A 91 -0.59 10.90 14.48
C THR A 91 -0.76 9.51 13.88
N ILE A 92 -0.80 8.51 14.76
CA ILE A 92 -1.02 7.12 14.39
C ILE A 92 -2.49 6.82 14.72
N GLU A 93 -3.28 6.65 13.67
CA GLU A 93 -4.71 6.39 13.77
C GLU A 93 -4.96 4.89 13.79
N GLY A 94 -5.78 4.41 14.74
CA GLY A 94 -6.19 3.01 14.83
C GLY A 94 -7.64 2.81 14.44
N HIS A 95 -7.89 1.79 13.60
CA HIS A 95 -9.21 1.49 13.06
C HIS A 95 -9.55 0.01 13.20
N ALA A 96 -10.86 -0.26 13.25
CA ALA A 96 -11.43 -1.60 13.28
C ALA A 96 -12.48 -1.76 12.17
N ASP A 97 -12.89 -3.00 11.91
CA ASP A 97 -14.07 -3.28 11.09
C ASP A 97 -15.37 -3.04 11.89
N GLU A 98 -16.51 -3.09 11.22
CA GLU A 98 -17.82 -2.74 11.81
C GLU A 98 -18.31 -3.72 12.90
N ARG A 99 -17.77 -4.93 12.97
CA ARG A 99 -18.24 -6.01 13.84
C ARG A 99 -17.85 -5.77 15.30
N GLY A 100 -18.77 -6.06 16.21
CA GLY A 100 -18.57 -5.87 17.65
C GLY A 100 -19.06 -4.51 18.16
N THR A 101 -18.93 -4.29 19.48
CA THR A 101 -19.37 -3.06 20.13
C THR A 101 -18.46 -1.89 19.79
N ARG A 102 -18.96 -0.68 20.01
CA ARG A 102 -18.20 0.56 19.80
C ARG A 102 -16.98 0.62 20.72
N GLU A 103 -17.19 0.31 22.00
CA GLU A 103 -16.16 0.35 23.06
C GLU A 103 -15.05 -0.66 22.77
N TYR A 104 -15.40 -1.88 22.40
CA TYR A 104 -14.44 -2.92 22.03
C TYR A 104 -13.58 -2.47 20.84
N ASN A 105 -14.19 -1.94 19.78
CA ASN A 105 -13.48 -1.50 18.58
C ASN A 105 -12.60 -0.28 18.83
N LEU A 106 -13.02 0.62 19.72
CA LEU A 106 -12.20 1.74 20.12
C LEU A 106 -10.92 1.26 20.83
N ALA A 107 -11.06 0.34 21.78
CA ALA A 107 -9.91 -0.27 22.47
C ALA A 107 -9.02 -1.09 21.52
N LEU A 108 -9.61 -1.81 20.56
CA LEU A 108 -8.84 -2.57 19.55
C LEU A 108 -8.06 -1.65 18.62
N GLY A 109 -8.68 -0.55 18.15
CA GLY A 109 -8.02 0.46 17.35
C GLY A 109 -6.85 1.10 18.09
N GLU A 110 -7.01 1.42 19.37
CA GLU A 110 -5.93 1.94 20.20
C GLU A 110 -4.76 0.95 20.33
N LYS A 111 -5.04 -0.34 20.58
CA LYS A 111 -4.01 -1.39 20.62
C LYS A 111 -3.25 -1.49 19.29
N ARG A 112 -3.92 -1.35 18.15
CA ARG A 112 -3.30 -1.36 16.82
C ARG A 112 -2.39 -0.17 16.61
N ALA A 113 -2.85 1.03 16.96
CA ALA A 113 -2.06 2.25 16.85
C ALA A 113 -0.83 2.22 17.78
N ASN A 114 -0.99 1.73 19.01
CA ASN A 114 0.14 1.56 19.92
C ASN A 114 1.15 0.54 19.41
N ALA A 115 0.72 -0.60 18.83
CA ALA A 115 1.63 -1.58 18.24
C ALA A 115 2.48 -0.97 17.10
N VAL A 116 1.91 -0.07 16.31
CA VAL A 116 2.65 0.70 15.28
C VAL A 116 3.62 1.69 15.92
N LYS A 117 3.18 2.47 16.91
CA LYS A 117 4.02 3.41 17.66
C LYS A 117 5.21 2.71 18.26
N ASP A 118 5.00 1.63 19.00
CA ASP A 118 6.05 0.87 19.67
C ASP A 118 7.08 0.37 18.66
N TYR A 119 6.62 -0.14 17.52
CA TYR A 119 7.51 -0.60 16.46
C TYR A 119 8.36 0.55 15.88
N LEU A 120 7.77 1.72 15.63
CA LEU A 120 8.51 2.90 15.15
C LEU A 120 9.55 3.38 16.17
N LEU A 121 9.24 3.32 17.48
CA LEU A 121 10.17 3.64 18.56
C LEU A 121 11.40 2.71 18.53
N THR A 122 11.22 1.39 18.32
CA THR A 122 12.34 0.44 18.23
C THR A 122 13.27 0.72 17.06
N TYR A 123 12.77 1.43 16.03
CA TYR A 123 13.57 1.90 14.89
C TYR A 123 14.05 3.35 15.02
N GLY A 124 14.05 3.90 16.25
CA GLY A 124 14.67 5.17 16.59
C GLY A 124 13.90 6.42 16.18
N VAL A 125 12.58 6.31 15.96
CA VAL A 125 11.72 7.49 15.85
C VAL A 125 11.45 8.01 17.26
N SER A 126 11.60 9.32 17.49
CA SER A 126 11.37 9.92 18.80
C SER A 126 9.91 9.84 19.22
N GLY A 127 9.65 9.39 20.45
CA GLY A 127 8.30 9.24 21.02
C GLY A 127 7.53 10.54 21.11
N GLY A 128 8.20 11.66 21.37
CA GLY A 128 7.57 12.99 21.41
C GLY A 128 7.01 13.46 20.05
N ARG A 129 7.34 12.76 18.97
CA ARG A 129 6.84 13.04 17.62
C ARG A 129 5.65 12.16 17.23
N LEU A 130 5.26 11.20 18.07
CA LEU A 130 4.25 10.19 17.77
C LEU A 130 3.09 10.29 18.75
N SER A 131 1.94 10.72 18.30
CA SER A 131 0.66 10.65 19.01
C SER A 131 -0.15 9.45 18.52
N VAL A 132 -1.09 8.99 19.34
CA VAL A 132 -2.00 7.89 19.04
C VAL A 132 -3.43 8.33 19.21
N ILE A 133 -4.29 7.96 18.27
CA ILE A 133 -5.73 8.12 18.37
C ILE A 133 -6.43 6.87 17.82
N SER A 134 -7.52 6.49 18.45
CA SER A 134 -8.40 5.43 17.94
C SER A 134 -9.71 6.02 17.45
N TYR A 135 -10.10 5.62 16.26
CA TYR A 135 -11.44 5.86 15.72
C TYR A 135 -12.32 4.61 15.80
N GLY A 136 -11.77 3.50 16.30
CA GLY A 136 -12.53 2.24 16.34
C GLY A 136 -13.12 1.93 14.96
N LYS A 137 -14.43 1.74 14.89
CA LYS A 137 -15.18 1.48 13.65
C LYS A 137 -15.83 2.71 13.02
N GLU A 138 -15.63 3.91 13.59
CA GLU A 138 -16.38 5.12 13.22
C GLU A 138 -15.89 5.77 11.90
N ARG A 139 -14.70 5.40 11.42
CA ARG A 139 -14.13 5.93 10.18
C ARG A 139 -13.72 4.81 9.22
N PRO A 140 -14.68 4.09 8.62
CA PRO A 140 -14.37 3.06 7.65
C PRO A 140 -13.78 3.67 6.36
N VAL A 141 -12.79 3.00 5.76
CA VAL A 141 -12.30 3.32 4.41
C VAL A 141 -13.15 2.65 3.34
N ASN A 142 -13.82 1.57 3.70
CA ASN A 142 -14.80 0.89 2.87
C ASN A 142 -16.06 0.62 3.71
N SER A 143 -17.20 1.15 3.27
CA SER A 143 -18.50 1.03 3.96
C SER A 143 -19.24 -0.28 3.68
N GLY A 144 -18.68 -1.18 2.87
CA GLY A 144 -19.29 -2.47 2.56
C GLY A 144 -19.25 -3.43 3.76
N SER A 145 -20.29 -4.28 3.87
CA SER A 145 -20.40 -5.33 4.88
C SER A 145 -20.01 -6.68 4.30
N ASN A 146 -18.71 -6.84 3.99
CA ASN A 146 -18.15 -8.06 3.41
C ASN A 146 -16.68 -8.26 3.84
N PRO A 147 -16.12 -9.48 3.65
CA PRO A 147 -14.76 -9.78 4.09
C PRO A 147 -13.68 -8.84 3.53
N LEU A 148 -13.83 -8.37 2.28
CA LEU A 148 -12.91 -7.42 1.67
C LEU A 148 -12.95 -6.07 2.40
N ALA A 149 -14.14 -5.49 2.57
CA ALA A 149 -14.32 -4.22 3.27
C ALA A 149 -13.81 -4.30 4.71
N TRP A 150 -14.13 -5.38 5.43
CA TRP A 150 -13.62 -5.59 6.79
C TRP A 150 -12.11 -5.65 6.85
N SER A 151 -11.46 -6.33 5.90
CA SER A 151 -9.99 -6.43 5.87
C SER A 151 -9.32 -5.08 5.59
N GLN A 152 -9.92 -4.22 4.77
CA GLN A 152 -9.46 -2.86 4.50
C GLN A 152 -9.66 -1.92 5.70
N ASN A 153 -10.72 -2.14 6.47
CA ASN A 153 -11.02 -1.33 7.65
C ASN A 153 -10.12 -1.68 8.85
N ARG A 154 -9.64 -2.91 8.96
CA ARG A 154 -8.70 -3.34 10.02
C ARG A 154 -7.30 -2.81 9.76
N ARG A 155 -7.07 -1.53 10.02
CA ARG A 155 -5.83 -0.84 9.67
C ARG A 155 -5.33 0.09 10.78
N SER A 156 -4.08 0.50 10.66
CA SER A 156 -3.56 1.69 11.32
C SER A 156 -2.92 2.60 10.27
N VAL A 157 -3.17 3.89 10.37
CA VAL A 157 -2.71 4.90 9.42
C VAL A 157 -1.78 5.87 10.14
N THR A 158 -0.64 6.16 9.55
CA THR A 158 0.28 7.18 10.01
C THR A 158 0.05 8.45 9.19
N VAL A 159 -0.40 9.52 9.82
CA VAL A 159 -0.65 10.82 9.19
C VAL A 159 0.32 11.87 9.72
N LYS A 160 0.71 12.82 8.88
CA LYS A 160 1.45 13.99 9.33
C LYS A 160 0.51 14.86 10.16
N ALA A 161 0.93 15.19 11.36
CA ALA A 161 0.23 16.21 12.14
C ALA A 161 0.70 17.59 11.66
N ASN A 162 -0.26 18.48 11.45
CA ASN A 162 0.01 19.87 11.08
C ASN A 162 0.44 20.68 12.32
#